data_90a7ad287d8f06b547064794e4971809
#
_entry.id   90a7ad287d8f06b547064794e4971809
#
_cell.length_a   1.000
_cell.length_b   1.000
_cell.length_c   1.000
_cell.angle_alpha   90.00
_cell.angle_beta   90.00
_cell.angle_gamma   90.00
#
_symmetry.space_group_name_H-M   'P 1'
#
loop_
_entity.id
_entity.type
_entity.pdbx_description
1 polymer ?
#
loop_
_entity_poly.entity_id
_entity_poly.type
_entity_poly.pdbx_seq_one_letter_code
_entity_poly.pdbx_strand_id
1 'polypeptide(L)'
;KDNDIIEYKLPMTIKKVTARNELKFNNDRIALQRGPIVYCIEGADNNGKAWNVISPISIDFNAEDFKILDEPVVSLIANLPCIQISNDGFTVSSIMQKVRAIPYYAWSNRGNNAMQVWLPSSIKDFKVNN
;
A
#
# COMPACT_ATOMS: atom_id res chain seq x y z
N LYS A 1 -25.65 28.72 -20.68
CA LYS A 1 -26.77 28.17 -21.45
C LYS A 1 -27.15 26.81 -20.88
N ASP A 2 -28.43 26.50 -20.82
CA ASP A 2 -29.01 25.33 -20.15
C ASP A 2 -28.68 23.97 -20.78
N ASN A 3 -27.58 23.75 -21.45
CA ASN A 3 -27.17 22.46 -22.02
C ASN A 3 -25.65 22.39 -22.24
N ASP A 4 -24.86 23.16 -21.48
CA ASP A 4 -23.40 23.06 -21.56
C ASP A 4 -22.93 21.77 -20.86
N ILE A 5 -22.23 20.90 -21.58
CA ILE A 5 -21.62 19.69 -21.04
C ILE A 5 -20.15 19.99 -20.73
N ILE A 6 -19.75 19.80 -19.48
CA ILE A 6 -18.35 19.87 -19.05
C ILE A 6 -17.86 18.43 -18.87
N GLU A 7 -16.92 18.00 -19.71
CA GLU A 7 -16.23 16.72 -19.54
C GLU A 7 -14.90 16.96 -18.79
N TYR A 8 -14.74 16.32 -17.63
CA TYR A 8 -13.52 16.37 -16.86
C TYR A 8 -12.87 14.99 -16.75
N LYS A 9 -11.68 14.83 -17.33
CA LYS A 9 -10.90 13.57 -17.27
C LYS A 9 -9.77 13.70 -16.29
N LEU A 10 -9.84 12.95 -15.20
CA LEU A 10 -8.74 12.81 -14.25
C LEU A 10 -7.82 11.67 -14.69
N PRO A 11 -6.52 11.93 -14.92
CA PRO A 11 -5.57 10.86 -15.16
C PRO A 11 -5.40 10.02 -13.89
N MET A 12 -5.77 8.74 -13.98
CA MET A 12 -5.71 7.78 -12.86
C MET A 12 -4.41 6.96 -12.92
N THR A 13 -3.28 7.64 -13.04
CA THR A 13 -1.96 7.02 -13.03
C THR A 13 -1.54 6.61 -11.62
N ILE A 14 -0.87 5.46 -11.50
CA ILE A 14 -0.28 4.99 -10.25
C ILE A 14 1.05 5.70 -10.03
N LYS A 15 1.22 6.31 -8.87
CA LYS A 15 2.44 7.01 -8.47
C LYS A 15 2.96 6.49 -7.14
N LYS A 16 4.27 6.41 -7.02
CA LYS A 16 4.97 6.23 -5.75
C LYS A 16 5.41 7.60 -5.26
N VAL A 17 4.93 7.99 -4.10
CA VAL A 17 5.18 9.30 -3.51
C VAL A 17 6.20 9.13 -2.39
N THR A 18 7.23 9.95 -2.37
CA THR A 18 8.21 10.03 -1.28
C THR A 18 7.93 11.24 -0.40
N ALA A 19 8.22 11.12 0.89
CA ALA A 19 8.13 12.26 1.80
C ALA A 19 9.26 13.27 1.55
N ARG A 20 9.04 14.50 1.96
CA ARG A 20 10.11 15.52 1.99
C ARG A 20 11.17 15.13 3.01
N ASN A 21 12.43 15.45 2.74
CA ASN A 21 13.56 15.10 3.60
C ASN A 21 13.46 15.61 5.05
N GLU A 22 12.68 16.67 5.27
CA GLU A 22 12.40 17.22 6.60
C GLU A 22 11.55 16.28 7.47
N LEU A 23 10.77 15.39 6.83
CA LEU A 23 9.95 14.41 7.51
C LEU A 23 10.73 13.12 7.79
N LYS A 24 11.67 13.18 8.73
CA LYS A 24 12.66 12.12 9.03
C LYS A 24 12.06 10.74 9.27
N PHE A 25 10.84 10.65 9.81
CA PHE A 25 10.17 9.37 10.07
C PHE A 25 9.71 8.63 8.81
N ASN A 26 9.57 9.35 7.70
CA ASN A 26 9.14 8.80 6.41
C ASN A 26 10.26 8.77 5.37
N ASN A 27 11.50 9.05 5.78
CA ASN A 27 12.65 8.86 4.90
C ASN A 27 12.74 7.39 4.49
N ASP A 28 13.13 7.14 3.24
CA ASP A 28 13.26 5.81 2.65
C ASP A 28 11.93 5.00 2.64
N ARG A 29 10.80 5.73 2.68
CA ARG A 29 9.46 5.16 2.54
C ARG A 29 8.75 5.74 1.33
N ILE A 30 7.83 4.97 0.80
CA ILE A 30 6.94 5.39 -0.28
C ILE A 30 5.49 5.25 0.16
N ALA A 31 4.64 6.13 -0.36
CA ALA A 31 3.19 5.96 -0.33
C ALA A 31 2.68 5.75 -1.75
N LEU A 32 1.56 5.04 -1.88
CA LEU A 32 0.93 4.78 -3.16
C LEU A 32 -0.22 5.75 -3.39
N GLN A 33 -0.28 6.30 -4.59
CA GLN A 33 -1.34 7.19 -5.04
C GLN A 33 -1.80 6.80 -6.44
N ARG A 34 -3.10 6.82 -6.69
CA ARG A 34 -3.68 6.64 -8.02
C ARG A 34 -4.66 7.79 -8.29
N GLY A 35 -4.30 8.67 -9.23
CA GLY A 35 -5.00 9.94 -9.36
C GLY A 35 -4.98 10.72 -8.03
N PRO A 36 -6.12 11.20 -7.52
CA PRO A 36 -6.20 11.90 -6.23
C PRO A 36 -6.29 10.95 -5.01
N ILE A 37 -6.37 9.64 -5.22
CA ILE A 37 -6.65 8.65 -4.17
C ILE A 37 -5.34 8.13 -3.58
N VAL A 38 -5.20 8.22 -2.26
CA VAL A 38 -4.13 7.57 -1.48
C VAL A 38 -4.52 6.14 -1.18
N TYR A 39 -3.55 5.23 -1.17
CA TYR A 39 -3.73 3.81 -0.91
C TYR A 39 -3.03 3.38 0.37
N CYS A 40 -3.52 2.33 0.98
CA CYS A 40 -2.91 1.69 2.14
C CYS A 40 -2.91 0.17 1.99
N ILE A 41 -2.02 -0.49 2.72
CA ILE A 41 -2.05 -1.94 2.91
C ILE A 41 -2.83 -2.24 4.18
N GLU A 42 -3.83 -3.10 4.09
CA GLU A 42 -4.61 -3.57 5.23
C GLU A 42 -4.40 -5.07 5.45
N GLY A 43 -4.31 -5.49 6.71
CA GLY A 43 -4.07 -6.88 7.07
C GLY A 43 -5.14 -7.84 6.55
N ALA A 44 -6.39 -7.38 6.41
CA ALA A 44 -7.50 -8.17 5.87
C ALA A 44 -7.20 -8.79 4.49
N ASP A 45 -6.39 -8.13 3.66
CA ASP A 45 -6.03 -8.59 2.32
C ASP A 45 -4.62 -9.20 2.24
N ASN A 46 -3.85 -9.15 3.34
CA ASN A 46 -2.43 -9.45 3.36
C ASN A 46 -2.06 -10.40 4.51
N ASN A 47 -2.82 -11.48 4.67
CA ASN A 47 -2.59 -12.54 5.68
C ASN A 47 -2.54 -12.02 7.14
N GLY A 48 -3.36 -11.03 7.46
CA GLY A 48 -3.42 -10.41 8.78
C GLY A 48 -2.27 -9.44 9.08
N LYS A 49 -1.39 -9.15 8.12
CA LYS A 49 -0.17 -8.35 8.30
C LYS A 49 -0.14 -7.16 7.35
N ALA A 50 0.39 -6.04 7.81
CA ALA A 50 0.67 -4.87 6.98
C ALA A 50 2.08 -4.33 7.16
N TRP A 51 2.70 -4.56 8.31
CA TRP A 51 3.97 -3.96 8.75
C TRP A 51 5.21 -4.65 8.17
N ASN A 52 5.06 -5.85 7.62
CA ASN A 52 6.15 -6.68 7.11
C ASN A 52 6.41 -6.50 5.62
N VAL A 53 5.71 -5.60 4.95
CA VAL A 53 5.80 -5.40 3.51
C VAL A 53 6.90 -4.40 3.18
N ILE A 54 7.78 -4.76 2.27
CA ILE A 54 8.78 -3.86 1.67
C ILE A 54 8.33 -3.55 0.24
N SER A 55 8.35 -2.29 -0.14
CA SER A 55 7.97 -1.85 -1.48
C SER A 55 9.14 -1.19 -2.20
N PRO A 56 10.01 -1.96 -2.88
CA PRO A 56 11.10 -1.41 -3.67
C PRO A 56 10.56 -0.45 -4.75
N ILE A 57 11.29 0.63 -5.01
CA ILE A 57 10.90 1.62 -6.02
C ILE A 57 10.83 0.99 -7.43
N SER A 58 11.62 -0.05 -7.67
CA SER A 58 11.70 -0.76 -8.96
C SER A 58 10.50 -1.67 -9.27
N ILE A 59 9.68 -2.02 -8.27
CA ILE A 59 8.53 -2.94 -8.48
C ILE A 59 7.27 -2.12 -8.73
N ASP A 60 6.64 -2.30 -9.86
CA ASP A 60 5.43 -1.60 -10.23
C ASP A 60 4.17 -2.29 -9.71
N PHE A 61 3.14 -1.49 -9.47
CA PHE A 61 1.81 -1.93 -9.11
C PHE A 61 0.88 -1.91 -10.32
N ASN A 62 -0.07 -2.84 -10.33
CA ASN A 62 -1.14 -2.90 -11.32
C ASN A 62 -2.49 -2.64 -10.65
N ALA A 63 -3.37 -1.96 -11.35
CA ALA A 63 -4.75 -1.77 -10.91
C ALA A 63 -5.56 -3.04 -11.17
N GLU A 64 -6.39 -3.43 -10.20
CA GLU A 64 -7.29 -4.60 -10.27
C GLU A 64 -8.63 -4.26 -9.62
N ASP A 65 -9.73 -4.57 -10.31
CA ASP A 65 -11.06 -4.45 -9.74
C ASP A 65 -11.20 -5.36 -8.53
N PHE A 66 -11.76 -4.83 -7.45
CA PHE A 66 -11.90 -5.51 -6.19
C PHE A 66 -13.21 -5.11 -5.49
N LYS A 67 -13.64 -5.87 -4.50
CA LYS A 67 -14.80 -5.54 -3.68
C LYS A 67 -14.45 -5.56 -2.21
N ILE A 68 -14.91 -4.55 -1.49
CA ILE A 68 -14.84 -4.48 -0.04
C ILE A 68 -16.28 -4.40 0.47
N LEU A 69 -16.75 -5.43 1.18
CA LEU A 69 -18.14 -5.55 1.66
C LEU A 69 -19.17 -5.26 0.55
N ASP A 70 -18.99 -5.88 -0.62
CA ASP A 70 -19.81 -5.72 -1.83
C ASP A 70 -19.67 -4.35 -2.54
N GLU A 71 -18.97 -3.38 -1.98
CA GLU A 71 -18.67 -2.10 -2.65
C GLU A 71 -17.51 -2.26 -3.62
N PRO A 72 -17.68 -1.86 -4.89
CA PRO A 72 -16.62 -1.94 -5.88
C PRO A 72 -15.54 -0.89 -5.61
N VAL A 73 -14.29 -1.32 -5.62
CA VAL A 73 -13.11 -0.44 -5.53
C VAL A 73 -12.07 -0.88 -6.55
N VAL A 74 -11.15 0.01 -6.89
CA VAL A 74 -9.94 -0.37 -7.63
C VAL A 74 -8.82 -0.55 -6.62
N SER A 75 -8.29 -1.76 -6.49
CA SER A 75 -7.12 -2.07 -5.68
C SER A 75 -5.84 -1.99 -6.50
N LEU A 76 -4.70 -1.88 -5.83
CA LEU A 76 -3.38 -1.97 -6.45
C LEU A 76 -2.69 -3.24 -5.97
N ILE A 77 -2.17 -4.02 -6.91
CA ILE A 77 -1.50 -5.29 -6.62
C ILE A 77 -0.06 -5.29 -7.14
N ALA A 78 0.82 -5.91 -6.37
CA ALA A 78 2.20 -6.20 -6.78
C ALA A 78 2.72 -7.44 -6.04
N ASN A 79 3.73 -8.10 -6.60
CA ASN A 79 4.51 -9.09 -5.87
C ASN A 79 5.63 -8.35 -5.13
N LEU A 80 5.59 -8.36 -3.81
CA LEU A 80 6.52 -7.63 -2.95
C LEU A 80 7.24 -8.55 -1.97
N PRO A 81 8.48 -8.24 -1.59
CA PRO A 81 9.15 -8.92 -0.49
C PRO A 81 8.43 -8.62 0.83
N CYS A 82 8.07 -9.68 1.54
CA CYS A 82 7.45 -9.61 2.85
C CYS A 82 8.37 -10.27 3.89
N ILE A 83 8.67 -9.56 4.96
CA ILE A 83 9.53 -10.03 6.04
C ILE A 83 8.82 -11.13 6.81
N GLN A 84 9.57 -12.19 7.10
CA GLN A 84 9.16 -13.28 7.98
C GLN A 84 10.20 -13.47 9.08
N ILE A 85 9.73 -13.70 10.28
CA ILE A 85 10.57 -14.08 11.43
C ILE A 85 10.28 -15.55 11.67
N SER A 86 11.34 -16.37 11.84
CA SER A 86 11.23 -17.78 12.16
C SER A 86 10.54 -17.99 13.51
N ASN A 87 10.00 -19.20 13.74
CA ASN A 87 9.31 -19.54 14.98
C ASN A 87 10.20 -19.44 16.22
N ASP A 88 11.53 -19.56 16.08
CA ASP A 88 12.50 -19.37 17.15
C ASP A 88 12.82 -17.89 17.43
N GLY A 89 12.33 -16.96 16.58
CA GLY A 89 12.56 -15.52 16.71
C GLY A 89 13.94 -15.03 16.26
N PHE A 90 14.84 -15.92 15.82
CA PHE A 90 16.24 -15.56 15.53
C PHE A 90 16.54 -15.35 14.04
N THR A 91 15.75 -15.96 13.15
CA THR A 91 16.02 -15.87 11.73
C THR A 91 15.00 -14.93 11.05
N VAL A 92 15.53 -13.93 10.35
CA VAL A 92 14.74 -13.00 9.52
C VAL A 92 14.98 -13.37 8.06
N SER A 93 13.91 -13.61 7.34
CA SER A 93 13.93 -13.89 5.91
C SER A 93 12.89 -13.05 5.18
N SER A 94 12.95 -12.99 3.86
CA SER A 94 11.90 -12.38 3.06
C SER A 94 11.40 -13.37 2.02
N ILE A 95 10.10 -13.34 1.77
CA ILE A 95 9.47 -14.08 0.69
C ILE A 95 8.69 -13.14 -0.21
N MET A 96 8.62 -13.46 -1.50
CA MET A 96 7.78 -12.71 -2.44
C MET A 96 6.32 -13.14 -2.26
N GLN A 97 5.45 -12.17 -2.02
CA GLN A 97 4.00 -12.39 -1.87
C GLN A 97 3.21 -11.40 -2.74
N LYS A 98 2.07 -11.84 -3.24
CA LYS A 98 1.09 -10.92 -3.82
C LYS A 98 0.52 -10.05 -2.70
N VAL A 99 0.78 -8.76 -2.78
CA VAL A 99 0.31 -7.75 -1.84
C VAL A 99 -0.77 -6.92 -2.51
N ARG A 100 -1.84 -6.64 -1.77
CA ARG A 100 -2.94 -5.77 -2.20
C ARG A 100 -2.95 -4.49 -1.37
N ALA A 101 -2.98 -3.37 -2.05
CA ALA A 101 -3.28 -2.07 -1.47
C ALA A 101 -4.70 -1.65 -1.86
N ILE A 102 -5.43 -1.07 -0.93
CA ILE A 102 -6.80 -0.59 -1.11
C ILE A 102 -6.85 0.94 -0.96
N PRO A 103 -7.89 1.61 -1.50
CA PRO A 103 -8.09 3.03 -1.25
C PRO A 103 -8.15 3.32 0.26
N TYR A 104 -7.45 4.36 0.70
CA TYR A 104 -7.39 4.73 2.12
C TYR A 104 -8.78 4.98 2.73
N TYR A 105 -9.72 5.54 1.96
CA TYR A 105 -11.09 5.79 2.45
C TYR A 105 -11.87 4.50 2.77
N ALA A 106 -11.41 3.35 2.28
CA ALA A 106 -12.10 2.07 2.43
C ALA A 106 -11.51 1.18 3.54
N TRP A 107 -10.45 1.61 4.23
CA TRP A 107 -9.84 0.83 5.31
C TRP A 107 -10.73 0.81 6.57
N SER A 108 -10.49 -0.16 7.46
CA SER A 108 -11.20 -0.34 8.74
C SER A 108 -12.68 -0.73 8.66
N ASN A 109 -13.20 -1.00 7.46
CA ASN A 109 -14.59 -1.44 7.29
C ASN A 109 -14.80 -2.95 7.54
N ARG A 110 -13.71 -3.71 7.70
CA ARG A 110 -13.71 -5.17 7.88
C ARG A 110 -13.19 -5.60 9.26
N GLY A 111 -13.39 -4.78 10.27
CA GLY A 111 -12.94 -5.01 11.63
C GLY A 111 -11.55 -4.44 11.92
N ASN A 112 -11.01 -4.80 13.11
CA ASN A 112 -9.72 -4.30 13.56
C ASN A 112 -8.58 -5.05 12.85
N ASN A 113 -7.85 -4.35 11.98
CA ASN A 113 -6.75 -4.88 11.19
C ASN A 113 -5.52 -3.97 11.25
N ALA A 114 -4.33 -4.56 11.08
CA ALA A 114 -3.12 -3.77 10.83
C ALA A 114 -3.27 -2.98 9.52
N MET A 115 -2.74 -1.75 9.50
CA MET A 115 -2.78 -0.89 8.31
C MET A 115 -1.48 -0.10 8.19
N GLN A 116 -1.02 0.12 6.95
CA GLN A 116 0.16 0.92 6.66
C GLN A 116 -0.01 1.72 5.36
N VAL A 117 0.30 3.01 5.40
CA VAL A 117 0.34 3.92 4.24
C VAL A 117 1.77 4.06 3.70
N TRP A 118 2.71 4.35 4.59
CA TRP A 118 4.11 4.57 4.24
C TRP A 118 4.90 3.27 4.32
N LEU A 119 5.24 2.71 3.16
CA LEU A 119 5.92 1.43 3.02
C LEU A 119 7.44 1.64 2.97
N PRO A 120 8.23 0.88 3.73
CA PRO A 120 9.68 0.87 3.57
C PRO A 120 10.08 0.53 2.13
N SER A 121 11.04 1.24 1.55
CA SER A 121 11.52 0.99 0.19
C SER A 121 12.64 -0.03 0.13
N SER A 122 13.26 -0.34 1.25
CA SER A 122 14.30 -1.37 1.38
C SER A 122 14.26 -2.06 2.73
N ILE A 123 14.94 -3.21 2.82
CA ILE A 123 15.05 -3.96 4.08
C ILE A 123 15.85 -3.20 5.16
N LYS A 124 16.75 -2.30 4.73
CA LYS A 124 17.55 -1.46 5.64
C LYS A 124 16.68 -0.48 6.43
N ASP A 125 15.54 -0.14 5.87
CA ASP A 125 14.61 0.84 6.43
C ASP A 125 13.52 0.18 7.27
N PHE A 126 13.56 -1.17 7.35
CA PHE A 126 12.65 -1.94 8.19
C PHE A 126 13.10 -1.83 9.65
N LYS A 127 12.39 -1.02 10.41
CA LYS A 127 12.61 -0.89 11.86
C LYS A 127 11.59 -1.76 12.59
N VAL A 128 12.07 -2.74 13.32
CA VAL A 128 11.25 -3.45 14.33
C VAL A 128 11.17 -2.50 15.54
N ASN A 129 10.01 -1.90 15.75
CA ASN A 129 9.76 -1.16 16.99
C ASN A 129 9.51 -2.22 18.08
N ASN A 130 10.45 -2.33 18.98
CA ASN A 130 10.31 -3.09 20.22
C ASN A 130 9.33 -2.38 21.17
#